data_4bb7cebbec102e3579d0a33a69caca4e
#
_entry.id   4bb7cebbec102e3579d0a33a69caca4e
#
_cell.length_a   1.000
_cell.length_b   1.000
_cell.length_c   1.000
_cell.angle_alpha   90.00
_cell.angle_beta   90.00
_cell.angle_gamma   90.00
#
_symmetry.space_group_name_H-M   'P 1'
#
loop_
_entity.id
_entity.type
_entity.pdbx_description
1 polymer ?
#
loop_
_entity_poly.entity_id
_entity_poly.type
_entity_poly.pdbx_seq_one_letter_code
_entity_poly.pdbx_strand_id
1 'polypeptide(L)'
;MNDILKRCTLCPRECKVNRYEHRGFCGETAKVRIARAELHMWEEPCISGTEGSGTVFFSGCCLKCCFCQNYEISAEGKGFELTEQELADTFLRLQSMGANNINLVNPTHFVPQIIKALDICKDKLTIPVVYNSGGYEKPQTLELLRGYVQIFLPDLKYFDPTLSDKYSKAADYFENAAASIHKMAELSGKPTFDEKGIMQSGTIVRHLVLPTHRKDSIKLMEWLGNNFAKDEIMISLMSQFTPVYKAFDYKELCRKTSTFEYNTVIDTVNKYGFEGFVQSRTSAAKDFIPKFYDEKYY
;
A
#
# COMPACT_ATOMS: atom_id res chain seq x y z
N MET A 1 -8.13 15.24 21.37
CA MET A 1 -8.46 14.81 19.99
C MET A 1 -9.89 14.28 19.99
N ASN A 2 -10.81 14.88 19.22
CA ASN A 2 -12.14 14.27 19.05
C ASN A 2 -11.93 12.87 18.50
N ASP A 3 -12.61 11.89 19.10
CA ASP A 3 -12.47 10.49 18.71
C ASP A 3 -13.02 10.27 17.29
N ILE A 4 -12.13 10.31 16.31
CA ILE A 4 -12.44 10.19 14.88
C ILE A 4 -13.20 8.87 14.56
N LEU A 5 -13.09 7.86 15.42
CA LEU A 5 -13.74 6.56 15.21
C LEU A 5 -15.24 6.58 15.59
N LYS A 6 -15.70 7.54 16.41
CA LYS A 6 -17.13 7.73 16.69
C LYS A 6 -17.91 8.24 15.48
N ARG A 7 -17.24 8.89 14.56
CA ARG A 7 -17.77 9.36 13.27
C ARG A 7 -16.67 9.27 12.21
N CYS A 8 -16.43 8.06 11.71
CA CYS A 8 -15.25 7.74 10.93
C CYS A 8 -15.12 8.56 9.64
N THR A 9 -14.02 9.32 9.53
CA THR A 9 -13.64 10.11 8.36
C THR A 9 -12.17 9.89 7.97
N LEU A 10 -11.57 8.74 8.36
CA LEU A 10 -10.16 8.42 8.15
C LEU A 10 -9.74 8.32 6.68
N CYS A 11 -10.64 7.89 5.81
CA CYS A 11 -10.35 7.74 4.38
C CYS A 11 -11.37 8.53 3.55
N PRO A 12 -11.16 8.69 2.23
CA PRO A 12 -12.08 9.44 1.37
C PRO A 12 -13.52 8.90 1.34
N ARG A 13 -13.75 7.66 1.78
CA ARG A 13 -15.12 7.12 1.92
C ARG A 13 -15.98 7.89 2.92
N GLU A 14 -15.38 8.50 3.90
CA GLU A 14 -16.08 9.27 4.94
C GLU A 14 -17.41 8.67 5.37
N CYS A 15 -17.42 7.37 5.66
CA CYS A 15 -18.64 6.62 5.95
C CYS A 15 -19.39 7.10 7.19
N LYS A 16 -18.74 7.89 8.05
CA LYS A 16 -19.32 8.58 9.24
C LYS A 16 -19.97 7.62 10.25
N VAL A 17 -19.66 6.33 10.18
CA VAL A 17 -20.16 5.34 11.16
C VAL A 17 -19.41 5.46 12.49
N ASN A 18 -20.07 5.08 13.58
CA ASN A 18 -19.43 4.81 14.85
C ASN A 18 -18.74 3.44 14.78
N ARG A 19 -17.42 3.43 14.64
CA ARG A 19 -16.60 2.22 14.50
C ARG A 19 -16.56 1.35 15.75
N TYR A 20 -16.98 1.85 16.89
CA TYR A 20 -17.12 1.06 18.12
C TYR A 20 -18.37 0.16 18.11
N GLU A 21 -19.38 0.52 17.33
CA GLU A 21 -20.67 -0.17 17.26
C GLU A 21 -20.89 -0.88 15.92
N HIS A 22 -20.38 -0.29 14.84
CA HIS A 22 -20.64 -0.71 13.48
C HIS A 22 -19.36 -0.85 12.65
N ARG A 23 -19.40 -1.67 11.62
CA ARG A 23 -18.32 -1.78 10.63
C ARG A 23 -18.39 -0.62 9.64
N GLY A 24 -17.22 -0.05 9.31
CA GLY A 24 -17.10 0.94 8.24
C GLY A 24 -17.24 0.34 6.84
N PHE A 25 -17.16 1.18 5.80
CA PHE A 25 -17.08 0.72 4.40
C PHE A 25 -15.93 -0.27 4.17
N CYS A 26 -14.84 -0.09 4.90
CA CYS A 26 -13.67 -0.98 4.88
C CYS A 26 -13.98 -2.41 5.38
N GLY A 27 -15.10 -2.62 6.07
CA GLY A 27 -15.48 -3.89 6.67
C GLY A 27 -15.02 -4.07 8.12
N GLU A 28 -14.38 -3.05 8.73
CA GLU A 28 -13.72 -3.16 10.02
C GLU A 28 -14.37 -2.30 11.11
N THR A 29 -14.20 -2.72 12.37
CA THR A 29 -14.58 -1.99 13.60
C THR A 29 -13.40 -1.16 14.12
N ALA A 30 -13.50 -0.60 15.32
CA ALA A 30 -12.41 0.10 15.99
C ALA A 30 -11.27 -0.83 16.47
N LYS A 31 -11.50 -2.14 16.57
CA LYS A 31 -10.47 -3.11 16.95
C LYS A 31 -9.56 -3.41 15.76
N VAL A 32 -8.26 -3.43 16.01
CA VAL A 32 -7.28 -3.81 14.97
C VAL A 32 -7.49 -5.25 14.58
N ARG A 33 -7.46 -5.53 13.28
CA ARG A 33 -7.47 -6.89 12.77
C ARG A 33 -6.34 -7.05 11.76
N ILE A 34 -5.54 -8.07 11.94
CA ILE A 34 -4.50 -8.48 11.00
C ILE A 34 -4.73 -9.91 10.54
N ALA A 35 -4.26 -10.22 9.34
CA ALA A 35 -4.34 -11.58 8.80
C ALA A 35 -3.01 -12.34 8.94
N ARG A 36 -1.90 -11.61 8.96
CA ARG A 36 -0.55 -12.18 9.02
C ARG A 36 0.47 -11.13 9.43
N ALA A 37 1.53 -11.56 10.11
CA ALA A 37 2.68 -10.73 10.42
C ALA A 37 3.97 -11.57 10.38
N GLU A 38 4.81 -11.36 9.32
CA GLU A 38 5.99 -12.17 9.05
C GLU A 38 7.04 -11.39 8.24
N LEU A 39 8.24 -11.97 8.05
CA LEU A 39 9.23 -11.49 7.11
C LEU A 39 8.77 -11.77 5.67
N HIS A 40 8.70 -10.73 4.85
CA HIS A 40 8.32 -10.80 3.44
C HIS A 40 9.50 -10.38 2.56
N MET A 41 9.85 -11.25 1.60
CA MET A 41 11.06 -11.09 0.80
C MET A 41 10.82 -10.44 -0.57
N TRP A 42 9.57 -10.08 -0.89
CA TRP A 42 9.15 -9.76 -2.25
C TRP A 42 8.57 -8.34 -2.42
N GLU A 43 8.88 -7.42 -1.48
CA GLU A 43 8.68 -6.00 -1.72
C GLU A 43 9.82 -5.47 -2.62
N GLU A 44 9.83 -4.18 -2.92
CA GLU A 44 10.89 -3.55 -3.69
C GLU A 44 12.28 -3.90 -3.09
N PRO A 45 13.32 -4.09 -3.93
CA PRO A 45 14.64 -4.53 -3.45
C PRO A 45 15.21 -3.67 -2.32
N CYS A 46 15.00 -2.36 -2.34
CA CYS A 46 15.45 -1.46 -1.28
C CYS A 46 14.59 -1.51 0.00
N ILE A 47 13.44 -2.20 -0.02
CA ILE A 47 12.57 -2.41 1.15
C ILE A 47 12.86 -3.77 1.78
N SER A 48 12.84 -4.85 1.01
CA SER A 48 13.06 -6.21 1.54
C SER A 48 14.55 -6.50 1.75
N GLY A 49 15.42 -6.05 0.86
CA GLY A 49 16.83 -6.46 0.87
C GLY A 49 16.98 -7.98 0.89
N THR A 50 17.98 -8.46 1.62
CA THR A 50 18.24 -9.90 1.85
C THR A 50 17.62 -10.43 3.13
N GLU A 51 17.32 -9.56 4.10
CA GLU A 51 16.79 -9.93 5.42
C GLU A 51 15.26 -9.97 5.46
N GLY A 52 14.60 -9.28 4.52
CA GLY A 52 13.16 -9.17 4.42
C GLY A 52 12.55 -7.95 5.11
N SER A 53 11.34 -7.65 4.73
CA SER A 53 10.47 -6.63 5.31
C SER A 53 9.57 -7.24 6.37
N GLY A 54 9.50 -6.67 7.57
CA GLY A 54 8.61 -7.12 8.64
C GLY A 54 7.17 -6.70 8.34
N THR A 55 6.47 -7.49 7.54
CA THR A 55 5.20 -7.11 6.94
C THR A 55 4.02 -7.52 7.80
N VAL A 56 3.14 -6.54 8.08
CA VAL A 56 1.87 -6.72 8.81
C VAL A 56 0.71 -6.47 7.84
N PHE A 57 -0.05 -7.50 7.55
CA PHE A 57 -1.21 -7.45 6.65
C PHE A 57 -2.48 -7.14 7.42
N PHE A 58 -2.99 -5.92 7.30
CA PHE A 58 -4.25 -5.51 7.93
C PHE A 58 -5.46 -6.01 7.13
N SER A 59 -6.49 -6.47 7.85
CA SER A 59 -7.77 -6.90 7.26
C SER A 59 -8.65 -5.72 6.90
N GLY A 60 -9.56 -5.92 5.95
CA GLY A 60 -10.44 -4.88 5.43
C GLY A 60 -9.74 -3.97 4.42
N CYS A 61 -10.49 -3.13 3.69
CA CYS A 61 -9.93 -2.15 2.75
C CYS A 61 -10.96 -1.07 2.41
N CYS A 62 -10.50 0.17 2.24
CA CYS A 62 -11.34 1.28 1.76
C CYS A 62 -11.59 1.24 0.24
N LEU A 63 -10.86 0.43 -0.52
CA LEU A 63 -11.11 0.11 -1.93
C LEU A 63 -11.82 -1.25 -2.05
N LYS A 64 -12.43 -1.49 -3.20
CA LYS A 64 -13.10 -2.77 -3.52
C LYS A 64 -12.63 -3.28 -4.89
N CYS A 65 -11.28 -3.35 -5.04
CA CYS A 65 -10.66 -3.75 -6.30
C CYS A 65 -11.10 -5.16 -6.73
N CYS A 66 -11.66 -5.29 -7.92
CA CYS A 66 -12.12 -6.58 -8.46
C CYS A 66 -10.98 -7.57 -8.73
N PHE A 67 -9.73 -7.08 -8.84
CA PHE A 67 -8.53 -7.88 -9.08
C PHE A 67 -7.59 -7.93 -7.86
N CYS A 68 -8.11 -7.70 -6.65
CA CYS A 68 -7.29 -7.70 -5.45
C CYS A 68 -6.68 -9.09 -5.21
N GLN A 69 -5.35 -9.18 -5.18
CA GLN A 69 -4.64 -10.42 -4.87
C GLN A 69 -4.89 -10.84 -3.41
N ASN A 70 -5.04 -9.85 -2.53
CA ASN A 70 -5.31 -10.04 -1.10
C ASN A 70 -6.82 -10.00 -0.79
N TYR A 71 -7.69 -10.47 -1.70
CA TYR A 71 -9.15 -10.35 -1.55
C TYR A 71 -9.70 -11.07 -0.29
N GLU A 72 -9.06 -12.15 0.12
CA GLU A 72 -9.46 -12.91 1.32
C GLU A 72 -9.42 -12.04 2.58
N ILE A 73 -8.41 -11.18 2.70
CA ILE A 73 -8.28 -10.28 3.84
C ILE A 73 -8.95 -8.93 3.61
N SER A 74 -8.86 -8.37 2.39
CA SER A 74 -9.36 -7.03 2.09
C SER A 74 -10.87 -6.97 1.85
N ALA A 75 -11.47 -8.04 1.29
CA ALA A 75 -12.89 -8.10 0.94
C ALA A 75 -13.67 -9.07 1.82
N GLU A 76 -13.11 -10.25 2.14
CA GLU A 76 -13.75 -11.27 2.99
C GLU A 76 -13.48 -11.02 4.49
N GLY A 77 -12.52 -10.14 4.82
CA GLY A 77 -12.23 -9.72 6.19
C GLY A 77 -11.69 -10.84 7.07
N LYS A 78 -10.97 -11.80 6.47
CA LYS A 78 -10.29 -12.85 7.22
C LYS A 78 -9.17 -12.23 8.05
N GLY A 79 -8.95 -12.76 9.26
CA GLY A 79 -7.94 -12.27 10.20
C GLY A 79 -8.43 -12.36 11.64
N PHE A 80 -7.57 -11.98 12.58
CA PHE A 80 -7.81 -12.01 14.01
C PHE A 80 -7.61 -10.62 14.63
N GLU A 81 -8.32 -10.36 15.72
CA GLU A 81 -8.26 -9.07 16.42
C GLU A 81 -7.05 -9.00 17.35
N LEU A 82 -6.43 -7.83 17.43
CA LEU A 82 -5.34 -7.50 18.33
C LEU A 82 -5.67 -6.24 19.12
N THR A 83 -5.14 -6.16 20.33
CA THR A 83 -4.99 -4.93 21.09
C THR A 83 -3.82 -4.10 20.53
N GLU A 84 -3.74 -2.83 20.87
CA GLU A 84 -2.62 -1.97 20.49
C GLU A 84 -1.30 -2.43 21.12
N GLN A 85 -1.35 -3.07 22.30
CA GLN A 85 -0.17 -3.68 22.93
C GLN A 85 0.34 -4.88 22.13
N GLU A 86 -0.55 -5.81 21.75
CA GLU A 86 -0.17 -6.98 20.94
C GLU A 86 0.34 -6.57 19.55
N LEU A 87 -0.18 -5.48 18.99
CA LEU A 87 0.34 -4.93 17.74
C LEU A 87 1.76 -4.36 17.93
N ALA A 88 2.01 -3.64 19.03
CA ALA A 88 3.36 -3.16 19.37
C ALA A 88 4.35 -4.31 19.59
N ASP A 89 3.93 -5.35 20.30
CA ASP A 89 4.74 -6.56 20.52
C ASP A 89 5.02 -7.27 19.18
N THR A 90 4.07 -7.26 18.26
CA THR A 90 4.26 -7.80 16.89
C THR A 90 5.34 -7.01 16.13
N PHE A 91 5.37 -5.68 16.21
CA PHE A 91 6.42 -4.88 15.59
C PHE A 91 7.80 -5.21 16.16
N LEU A 92 7.91 -5.30 17.49
CA LEU A 92 9.18 -5.62 18.15
C LEU A 92 9.63 -7.06 17.83
N ARG A 93 8.71 -8.02 17.73
CA ARG A 93 9.00 -9.39 17.30
C ARG A 93 9.58 -9.42 15.89
N LEU A 94 8.96 -8.72 14.93
CA LEU A 94 9.46 -8.64 13.55
C LEU A 94 10.86 -8.01 13.49
N GLN A 95 11.09 -6.94 14.25
CA GLN A 95 12.43 -6.35 14.39
C GLN A 95 13.43 -7.36 14.93
N SER A 96 13.08 -8.13 15.97
CA SER A 96 13.95 -9.15 16.57
C SER A 96 14.27 -10.30 15.62
N MET A 97 13.43 -10.55 14.62
CA MET A 97 13.66 -11.52 13.54
C MET A 97 14.62 -11.00 12.46
N GLY A 98 15.10 -9.75 12.57
CA GLY A 98 16.03 -9.14 11.63
C GLY A 98 15.38 -8.37 10.48
N ALA A 99 14.10 -8.01 10.60
CA ALA A 99 13.42 -7.20 9.57
C ALA A 99 14.15 -5.88 9.29
N ASN A 100 14.25 -5.49 8.03
CA ASN A 100 14.82 -4.18 7.62
C ASN A 100 13.91 -2.99 7.99
N ASN A 101 12.61 -3.24 8.13
CA ASN A 101 11.58 -2.24 8.44
C ASN A 101 10.32 -2.92 8.96
N ILE A 102 9.36 -2.13 9.46
CA ILE A 102 7.97 -2.58 9.73
C ILE A 102 7.08 -2.09 8.60
N ASN A 103 6.58 -2.98 7.77
CA ASN A 103 5.78 -2.68 6.59
C ASN A 103 4.28 -2.90 6.89
N LEU A 104 3.55 -1.81 6.98
CA LEU A 104 2.12 -1.77 7.28
C LEU A 104 1.31 -1.87 5.98
N VAL A 105 0.82 -3.06 5.63
CA VAL A 105 0.08 -3.28 4.38
C VAL A 105 -1.41 -3.00 4.57
N ASN A 106 -1.92 -2.01 3.83
CA ASN A 106 -3.30 -1.54 3.84
C ASN A 106 -3.77 -1.01 5.22
N PRO A 107 -3.02 -0.09 5.85
CA PRO A 107 -3.22 0.34 7.24
C PRO A 107 -4.24 1.46 7.42
N THR A 108 -4.72 2.10 6.35
CA THR A 108 -5.51 3.34 6.29
C THR A 108 -6.56 3.47 7.40
N HIS A 109 -7.34 2.42 7.59
CA HIS A 109 -8.50 2.43 8.48
C HIS A 109 -8.15 2.12 9.93
N PHE A 110 -6.88 1.85 10.23
CA PHE A 110 -6.35 1.61 11.58
C PHE A 110 -5.29 2.62 12.01
N VAL A 111 -5.12 3.75 11.31
CA VAL A 111 -4.11 4.77 11.63
C VAL A 111 -4.11 5.19 13.11
N PRO A 112 -5.25 5.47 13.78
CA PRO A 112 -5.21 5.85 15.20
C PRO A 112 -4.68 4.75 16.12
N GLN A 113 -4.99 3.49 15.84
CA GLN A 113 -4.53 2.34 16.63
C GLN A 113 -3.04 2.03 16.36
N ILE A 114 -2.62 2.18 15.10
CA ILE A 114 -1.21 2.03 14.71
C ILE A 114 -0.34 3.07 15.44
N ILE A 115 -0.78 4.32 15.49
CA ILE A 115 -0.08 5.38 16.23
C ILE A 115 0.06 5.01 17.71
N LYS A 116 -1.01 4.53 18.34
CA LYS A 116 -0.94 4.06 19.74
C LYS A 116 0.05 2.91 19.93
N ALA A 117 0.04 1.93 19.00
CA ALA A 117 1.00 0.82 19.06
C ALA A 117 2.45 1.30 18.88
N LEU A 118 2.68 2.24 17.96
CA LEU A 118 4.00 2.85 17.76
C LEU A 118 4.44 3.66 18.98
N ASP A 119 3.52 4.40 19.66
CA ASP A 119 3.82 5.09 20.91
C ASP A 119 4.24 4.13 22.04
N ILE A 120 3.62 2.93 22.11
CA ILE A 120 3.97 1.90 23.10
C ILE A 120 5.39 1.38 22.88
N CYS A 121 5.82 1.19 21.64
CA CYS A 121 7.12 0.61 21.33
C CYS A 121 8.20 1.61 20.91
N LYS A 122 7.93 2.92 20.90
CA LYS A 122 8.81 3.98 20.36
C LYS A 122 10.25 3.96 20.87
N ASP A 123 10.47 3.61 22.14
CA ASP A 123 11.80 3.61 22.75
C ASP A 123 12.61 2.33 22.41
N LYS A 124 11.97 1.33 21.77
CA LYS A 124 12.54 0.02 21.45
C LYS A 124 12.58 -0.27 19.95
N LEU A 125 11.68 0.33 19.18
CA LEU A 125 11.61 0.18 17.74
C LEU A 125 12.64 1.11 17.08
N THR A 126 13.64 0.54 16.41
CA THR A 126 14.79 1.27 15.84
C THR A 126 14.86 1.22 14.32
N ILE A 127 14.03 0.38 13.69
CA ILE A 127 13.95 0.25 12.23
C ILE A 127 12.83 1.14 11.67
N PRO A 128 12.93 1.60 10.40
CA PRO A 128 11.93 2.47 9.81
C PRO A 128 10.57 1.79 9.66
N VAL A 129 9.51 2.61 9.68
CA VAL A 129 8.14 2.18 9.43
C VAL A 129 7.74 2.56 8.01
N VAL A 130 7.20 1.58 7.28
CA VAL A 130 6.71 1.70 5.91
C VAL A 130 5.18 1.71 5.91
N TYR A 131 4.58 2.70 5.27
CA TYR A 131 3.13 2.80 5.06
C TYR A 131 2.78 2.38 3.62
N ASN A 132 2.30 1.16 3.46
CA ASN A 132 2.02 0.52 2.18
C ASN A 132 0.51 0.51 1.92
N SER A 133 0.04 1.33 1.00
CA SER A 133 -1.39 1.56 0.83
C SER A 133 -1.85 1.57 -0.63
N GLY A 134 -3.17 1.47 -0.80
CA GLY A 134 -3.80 1.59 -2.12
C GLY A 134 -3.79 3.00 -2.71
N GLY A 135 -3.18 3.98 -2.04
CA GLY A 135 -3.12 5.37 -2.47
C GLY A 135 -4.40 6.19 -2.23
N TYR A 136 -5.48 5.56 -1.84
CA TYR A 136 -6.78 6.21 -1.59
C TYR A 136 -6.86 6.72 -0.14
N GLU A 137 -6.13 7.80 0.11
CA GLU A 137 -5.91 8.36 1.45
C GLU A 137 -6.44 9.80 1.56
N LYS A 138 -6.46 10.32 2.76
CA LYS A 138 -6.71 11.75 3.04
C LYS A 138 -5.44 12.41 3.54
N PRO A 139 -5.01 13.57 3.01
CA PRO A 139 -3.84 14.29 3.52
C PRO A 139 -3.90 14.56 5.02
N GLN A 140 -5.10 14.81 5.57
CA GLN A 140 -5.31 15.06 7.00
C GLN A 140 -5.04 13.81 7.85
N THR A 141 -5.34 12.62 7.34
CA THR A 141 -5.05 11.36 8.03
C THR A 141 -3.57 11.02 7.93
N LEU A 142 -2.94 11.28 6.78
CA LEU A 142 -1.50 11.11 6.61
C LEU A 142 -0.71 12.05 7.51
N GLU A 143 -1.18 13.28 7.75
CA GLU A 143 -0.54 14.22 8.68
C GLU A 143 -0.42 13.65 10.11
N LEU A 144 -1.34 12.80 10.55
CA LEU A 144 -1.25 12.13 11.86
C LEU A 144 -0.04 11.18 11.96
N LEU A 145 0.51 10.75 10.81
CA LEU A 145 1.65 9.84 10.72
C LEU A 145 3.01 10.56 10.74
N ARG A 146 3.02 11.89 10.77
CA ARG A 146 4.25 12.69 10.83
C ARG A 146 5.10 12.28 12.02
N GLY A 147 6.35 11.89 11.75
CA GLY A 147 7.29 11.41 12.75
C GLY A 147 7.16 9.92 13.11
N TYR A 148 6.07 9.24 12.71
CA TYR A 148 5.88 7.80 12.92
C TYR A 148 6.28 6.97 11.72
N VAL A 149 6.06 7.47 10.50
CA VAL A 149 6.32 6.77 9.24
C VAL A 149 7.43 7.49 8.48
N GLN A 150 8.42 6.74 8.03
CA GLN A 150 9.58 7.24 7.27
C GLN A 150 9.46 6.95 5.78
N ILE A 151 8.79 5.86 5.42
CA ILE A 151 8.72 5.40 4.02
C ILE A 151 7.25 5.22 3.64
N PHE A 152 6.88 5.76 2.48
CA PHE A 152 5.54 5.57 1.91
C PHE A 152 5.59 4.77 0.61
N LEU A 153 4.71 3.77 0.51
CA LEU A 153 4.51 2.92 -0.68
C LEU A 153 3.07 3.04 -1.18
N PRO A 154 2.64 4.19 -1.72
CA PRO A 154 1.31 4.32 -2.31
C PRO A 154 1.23 3.62 -3.66
N ASP A 155 0.12 2.92 -3.91
CA ASP A 155 -0.24 2.57 -5.27
C ASP A 155 -0.89 3.78 -5.98
N LEU A 156 -0.54 4.04 -7.23
CA LEU A 156 -1.23 4.95 -8.13
C LEU A 156 -1.89 4.13 -9.25
N LYS A 157 -3.20 3.81 -9.07
CA LYS A 157 -3.86 2.76 -9.84
C LYS A 157 -4.51 3.23 -11.13
N TYR A 158 -5.19 4.38 -11.11
CA TYR A 158 -6.01 4.88 -12.22
C TYR A 158 -5.91 6.39 -12.35
N PHE A 159 -5.94 6.87 -13.59
CA PHE A 159 -6.16 8.27 -13.94
C PHE A 159 -7.64 8.52 -14.25
N ASP A 160 -8.28 7.61 -14.97
CA ASP A 160 -9.66 7.74 -15.44
C ASP A 160 -10.65 7.36 -14.32
N PRO A 161 -11.57 8.28 -13.93
CA PRO A 161 -12.58 8.03 -12.91
C PRO A 161 -13.54 6.88 -13.29
N THR A 162 -13.75 6.63 -14.59
CA THR A 162 -14.60 5.54 -15.08
C THR A 162 -13.96 4.18 -14.77
N LEU A 163 -12.63 4.07 -14.93
CA LEU A 163 -11.90 2.85 -14.61
C LEU A 163 -11.83 2.61 -13.11
N SER A 164 -11.56 3.66 -12.34
CA SER A 164 -11.48 3.56 -10.88
C SER A 164 -12.82 3.22 -10.24
N ASP A 165 -13.93 3.76 -10.75
CA ASP A 165 -15.27 3.36 -10.30
C ASP A 165 -15.58 1.92 -10.70
N LYS A 166 -15.32 1.57 -11.96
CA LYS A 166 -15.59 0.25 -12.50
C LYS A 166 -14.89 -0.85 -11.71
N TYR A 167 -13.58 -0.70 -11.46
CA TYR A 167 -12.73 -1.77 -10.91
C TYR A 167 -12.50 -1.68 -9.41
N SER A 168 -12.67 -0.51 -8.77
CA SER A 168 -12.37 -0.30 -7.35
C SER A 168 -13.45 0.45 -6.58
N LYS A 169 -14.58 0.78 -7.23
CA LYS A 169 -15.70 1.51 -6.62
C LYS A 169 -15.29 2.86 -6.02
N ALA A 170 -14.43 3.61 -6.72
CA ALA A 170 -13.89 4.88 -6.25
C ALA A 170 -13.71 5.86 -7.43
N ALA A 171 -14.80 6.50 -7.88
CA ALA A 171 -14.75 7.45 -8.99
C ALA A 171 -13.81 8.65 -8.72
N ASP A 172 -13.64 9.02 -7.46
CA ASP A 172 -12.77 10.08 -6.96
C ASP A 172 -11.33 9.60 -6.62
N TYR A 173 -10.94 8.41 -7.13
CA TYR A 173 -9.65 7.80 -6.77
C TYR A 173 -8.46 8.69 -7.11
N PHE A 174 -8.39 9.17 -8.36
CA PHE A 174 -7.21 9.90 -8.83
C PHE A 174 -6.96 11.19 -8.04
N GLU A 175 -8.00 11.97 -7.78
CA GLU A 175 -7.89 13.22 -7.03
C GLU A 175 -7.35 12.98 -5.62
N ASN A 176 -7.88 11.96 -4.93
CA ASN A 176 -7.42 11.59 -3.59
C ASN A 176 -6.00 11.00 -3.62
N ALA A 177 -5.69 10.14 -4.59
CA ALA A 177 -4.36 9.54 -4.73
C ALA A 177 -3.28 10.60 -5.04
N ALA A 178 -3.57 11.53 -5.95
CA ALA A 178 -2.69 12.64 -6.28
C ALA A 178 -2.38 13.50 -5.03
N ALA A 179 -3.41 13.92 -4.31
CA ALA A 179 -3.25 14.70 -3.08
C ALA A 179 -2.48 13.92 -1.99
N SER A 180 -2.72 12.61 -1.88
CA SER A 180 -2.02 11.75 -0.92
C SER A 180 -0.54 11.60 -1.26
N ILE A 181 -0.19 11.38 -2.53
CA ILE A 181 1.20 11.18 -2.95
C ILE A 181 2.01 12.45 -2.68
N HIS A 182 1.46 13.63 -3.00
CA HIS A 182 2.10 14.89 -2.63
C HIS A 182 2.33 15.01 -1.12
N LYS A 183 1.34 14.62 -0.31
CA LYS A 183 1.46 14.65 1.14
C LYS A 183 2.48 13.64 1.66
N MET A 184 2.54 12.45 1.09
CA MET A 184 3.52 11.42 1.44
C MET A 184 4.95 11.87 1.11
N ALA A 185 5.18 12.44 -0.07
CA ALA A 185 6.49 13.00 -0.46
C ALA A 185 6.91 14.16 0.47
N GLU A 186 5.97 15.05 0.84
CA GLU A 186 6.21 16.11 1.84
C GLU A 186 6.63 15.53 3.20
N LEU A 187 5.95 14.47 3.67
CA LEU A 187 6.19 13.89 4.99
C LEU A 187 7.51 13.12 5.07
N SER A 188 7.86 12.36 4.03
CA SER A 188 9.05 11.51 4.02
C SER A 188 10.32 12.20 3.52
N GLY A 189 10.17 13.30 2.80
CA GLY A 189 11.29 13.94 2.09
C GLY A 189 11.82 13.10 0.94
N LYS A 190 13.03 13.44 0.45
CA LYS A 190 13.69 12.69 -0.62
C LYS A 190 14.09 11.29 -0.17
N PRO A 191 14.16 10.32 -1.11
CA PRO A 191 14.66 8.98 -0.83
C PRO A 191 16.08 9.00 -0.24
N THR A 192 16.26 8.30 0.88
CA THR A 192 17.57 8.07 1.51
C THR A 192 17.77 6.59 1.77
N PHE A 193 19.04 6.16 1.75
CA PHE A 193 19.41 4.76 1.87
C PHE A 193 20.54 4.60 2.86
N ASP A 194 20.64 3.45 3.50
CA ASP A 194 21.79 3.07 4.29
C ASP A 194 22.95 2.55 3.40
N GLU A 195 24.06 2.16 4.02
CA GLU A 195 25.25 1.64 3.33
C GLU A 195 25.00 0.33 2.57
N LYS A 196 23.91 -0.39 2.91
CA LYS A 196 23.48 -1.64 2.22
C LYS A 196 22.48 -1.39 1.09
N GLY A 197 22.11 -0.12 0.85
CA GLY A 197 21.09 0.25 -0.12
C GLY A 197 19.66 0.01 0.35
N ILE A 198 19.43 -0.16 1.66
CA ILE A 198 18.10 -0.29 2.25
C ILE A 198 17.54 1.11 2.52
N MET A 199 16.33 1.35 2.06
CA MET A 199 15.66 2.64 2.17
C MET A 199 15.38 3.01 3.63
N GLN A 200 15.72 4.23 3.99
CA GLN A 200 15.52 4.77 5.34
C GLN A 200 14.39 5.81 5.38
N SER A 201 14.20 6.56 4.30
CA SER A 201 13.09 7.51 4.14
C SER A 201 12.76 7.73 2.66
N GLY A 202 11.56 8.24 2.38
CA GLY A 202 11.13 8.62 1.03
C GLY A 202 9.82 7.98 0.59
N THR A 203 9.42 8.27 -0.64
CA THR A 203 8.19 7.73 -1.25
C THR A 203 8.51 6.96 -2.51
N ILE A 204 8.00 5.73 -2.63
CA ILE A 204 8.01 4.92 -3.86
C ILE A 204 6.58 4.78 -4.35
N VAL A 205 6.25 5.41 -5.46
CA VAL A 205 4.93 5.29 -6.09
C VAL A 205 4.89 4.02 -6.92
N ARG A 206 3.96 3.12 -6.59
CA ARG A 206 3.78 1.86 -7.30
C ARG A 206 2.65 1.95 -8.31
N HIS A 207 2.88 1.39 -9.48
CA HIS A 207 1.85 1.30 -10.51
C HIS A 207 1.79 -0.09 -11.14
N LEU A 208 0.65 -0.75 -11.05
CA LEU A 208 0.36 -2.02 -11.72
C LEU A 208 -0.27 -1.74 -13.09
N VAL A 209 0.46 -2.07 -14.16
CA VAL A 209 -0.04 -1.91 -15.53
C VAL A 209 -1.14 -2.94 -15.81
N LEU A 210 -2.36 -2.47 -15.98
CA LEU A 210 -3.51 -3.32 -16.31
C LEU A 210 -3.58 -3.62 -17.81
N PRO A 211 -3.97 -4.86 -18.20
CA PRO A 211 -4.17 -5.19 -19.61
C PRO A 211 -5.23 -4.30 -20.23
N THR A 212 -5.04 -3.89 -21.48
CA THR A 212 -5.87 -2.97 -22.28
C THR A 212 -5.87 -1.50 -21.86
N HIS A 213 -5.33 -1.17 -20.66
CA HIS A 213 -5.38 0.18 -20.09
C HIS A 213 -4.05 0.94 -20.09
N ARG A 214 -3.08 0.57 -20.99
CA ARG A 214 -1.78 1.26 -21.06
C ARG A 214 -1.87 2.78 -21.24
N LYS A 215 -2.93 3.28 -21.92
CA LYS A 215 -3.12 4.73 -22.11
C LYS A 215 -3.43 5.46 -20.80
N ASP A 216 -4.13 4.80 -19.90
CA ASP A 216 -4.38 5.31 -18.56
C ASP A 216 -3.08 5.34 -17.73
N SER A 217 -2.31 4.26 -17.81
CA SER A 217 -0.97 4.18 -17.19
C SER A 217 -0.02 5.28 -17.70
N ILE A 218 -0.02 5.55 -19.01
CA ILE A 218 0.79 6.65 -19.60
C ILE A 218 0.40 8.00 -18.99
N LYS A 219 -0.89 8.31 -18.87
CA LYS A 219 -1.35 9.57 -18.25
C LYS A 219 -0.90 9.69 -16.79
N LEU A 220 -0.88 8.59 -16.05
CA LEU A 220 -0.36 8.58 -14.68
C LEU A 220 1.14 8.89 -14.63
N MET A 221 1.93 8.29 -15.53
CA MET A 221 3.38 8.55 -15.60
C MET A 221 3.68 9.99 -16.06
N GLU A 222 2.89 10.52 -17.02
CA GLU A 222 2.96 11.92 -17.44
C GLU A 222 2.61 12.86 -16.29
N TRP A 223 1.58 12.52 -15.51
CA TRP A 223 1.22 13.30 -14.33
C TRP A 223 2.34 13.30 -13.29
N LEU A 224 2.93 12.15 -12.96
CA LEU A 224 4.08 12.08 -12.06
C LEU A 224 5.23 12.95 -12.57
N GLY A 225 5.59 12.81 -13.85
CA GLY A 225 6.68 13.57 -14.47
C GLY A 225 6.49 15.08 -14.51
N ASN A 226 5.24 15.53 -14.50
CA ASN A 226 4.90 16.97 -14.49
C ASN A 226 4.75 17.55 -13.07
N ASN A 227 4.65 16.72 -12.04
CA ASN A 227 4.35 17.16 -10.67
C ASN A 227 5.49 16.90 -9.66
N PHE A 228 6.46 16.04 -9.99
CA PHE A 228 7.57 15.70 -9.10
C PHE A 228 8.91 15.83 -9.82
N ALA A 229 9.92 16.30 -9.09
CA ALA A 229 11.30 16.21 -9.55
C ALA A 229 11.77 14.74 -9.57
N LYS A 230 12.70 14.41 -10.48
CA LYS A 230 13.16 13.02 -10.70
C LYS A 230 13.78 12.34 -9.48
N ASP A 231 14.27 13.14 -8.51
CA ASP A 231 14.90 12.70 -7.27
C ASP A 231 14.01 12.91 -6.02
N GLU A 232 12.78 13.36 -6.21
CA GLU A 232 11.82 13.62 -5.12
C GLU A 232 11.08 12.35 -4.70
N ILE A 233 10.78 11.49 -5.67
CA ILE A 233 10.12 10.19 -5.46
C ILE A 233 10.79 9.13 -6.32
N MET A 234 10.55 7.88 -5.99
CA MET A 234 10.87 6.73 -6.85
C MET A 234 9.61 6.14 -7.47
N ILE A 235 9.76 5.41 -8.57
CA ILE A 235 8.66 4.72 -9.24
C ILE A 235 8.93 3.21 -9.25
N SER A 236 7.94 2.40 -8.84
CA SER A 236 7.94 0.96 -9.02
C SER A 236 6.85 0.57 -10.02
N LEU A 237 7.28 0.21 -11.24
CA LEU A 237 6.38 -0.20 -12.30
C LEU A 237 6.23 -1.72 -12.31
N MET A 238 5.01 -2.20 -12.06
CA MET A 238 4.69 -3.62 -11.89
C MET A 238 4.02 -4.20 -13.15
N SER A 239 4.54 -5.36 -13.62
CA SER A 239 3.98 -6.15 -14.74
C SER A 239 3.20 -7.37 -14.28
N GLN A 240 3.12 -7.61 -12.99
CA GLN A 240 2.66 -8.88 -12.38
C GLN A 240 1.14 -9.08 -12.35
N PHE A 241 0.38 -8.29 -13.12
CA PHE A 241 -1.06 -8.49 -13.17
C PHE A 241 -1.41 -9.93 -13.56
N THR A 242 -2.16 -10.60 -12.70
CA THR A 242 -2.73 -11.92 -12.94
C THR A 242 -4.22 -11.87 -12.59
N PRO A 243 -5.11 -12.35 -13.48
CA PRO A 243 -6.54 -12.40 -13.18
C PRO A 243 -6.80 -13.24 -11.92
N VAL A 244 -7.44 -12.63 -10.93
CA VAL A 244 -7.87 -13.28 -9.67
C VAL A 244 -9.19 -12.68 -9.21
N TYR A 245 -9.84 -13.34 -8.28
CA TYR A 245 -11.07 -12.89 -7.64
C TYR A 245 -12.15 -12.54 -8.67
N LYS A 246 -12.68 -11.30 -8.67
CA LYS A 246 -13.72 -10.81 -9.59
C LYS A 246 -13.15 -10.21 -10.89
N ALA A 247 -11.84 -10.31 -11.14
CA ALA A 247 -11.27 -9.88 -12.43
C ALA A 247 -11.89 -10.63 -13.61
N PHE A 248 -12.31 -11.87 -13.40
CA PHE A 248 -12.96 -12.71 -14.41
C PHE A 248 -14.35 -12.20 -14.84
N ASP A 249 -14.97 -11.30 -14.07
CA ASP A 249 -16.24 -10.64 -14.44
C ASP A 249 -16.03 -9.60 -15.56
N TYR A 250 -14.77 -9.27 -15.88
CA TYR A 250 -14.39 -8.25 -16.86
C TYR A 250 -13.50 -8.86 -17.96
N LYS A 251 -14.04 -9.01 -19.16
CA LYS A 251 -13.37 -9.66 -20.31
C LYS A 251 -11.97 -9.11 -20.56
N GLU A 252 -11.80 -7.80 -20.46
CA GLU A 252 -10.52 -7.11 -20.67
C GLU A 252 -9.47 -7.43 -19.58
N LEU A 253 -9.88 -7.87 -18.40
CA LEU A 253 -9.00 -8.28 -17.29
C LEU A 253 -8.75 -9.80 -17.23
N CYS A 254 -9.30 -10.60 -18.16
CA CYS A 254 -9.13 -12.06 -18.17
C CYS A 254 -7.76 -12.53 -18.70
N ARG A 255 -6.79 -11.65 -18.94
CA ARG A 255 -5.45 -11.96 -19.42
C ARG A 255 -4.38 -11.17 -18.67
N LYS A 256 -3.15 -11.63 -18.74
CA LYS A 256 -1.98 -10.88 -18.26
C LYS A 256 -1.70 -9.67 -19.17
N THR A 257 -1.02 -8.68 -18.62
CA THR A 257 -0.49 -7.53 -19.37
C THR A 257 0.53 -8.02 -20.40
N SER A 258 0.43 -7.55 -21.65
CA SER A 258 1.34 -7.89 -22.70
C SER A 258 2.66 -7.12 -22.60
N THR A 259 3.73 -7.63 -23.24
CA THR A 259 5.03 -6.95 -23.33
C THR A 259 4.90 -5.57 -23.95
N PHE A 260 4.11 -5.46 -25.01
CA PHE A 260 3.89 -4.18 -25.70
C PHE A 260 3.23 -3.13 -24.77
N GLU A 261 2.20 -3.55 -24.03
CA GLU A 261 1.52 -2.66 -23.09
C GLU A 261 2.48 -2.17 -21.99
N TYR A 262 3.25 -3.09 -21.42
CA TYR A 262 4.19 -2.78 -20.35
C TYR A 262 5.34 -1.89 -20.83
N ASN A 263 6.02 -2.28 -21.94
CA ASN A 263 7.16 -1.52 -22.47
C ASN A 263 6.76 -0.09 -22.87
N THR A 264 5.56 0.11 -23.42
CA THR A 264 5.07 1.47 -23.75
C THR A 264 5.00 2.37 -22.51
N VAL A 265 4.67 1.80 -21.34
CA VAL A 265 4.65 2.57 -20.07
C VAL A 265 6.08 2.81 -19.55
N ILE A 266 6.97 1.80 -19.66
CA ILE A 266 8.41 1.95 -19.34
C ILE A 266 9.02 3.11 -20.13
N ASP A 267 8.76 3.18 -21.44
CA ASP A 267 9.28 4.25 -22.31
C ASP A 267 8.85 5.63 -21.80
N THR A 268 7.63 5.73 -21.28
CA THR A 268 7.13 6.99 -20.68
C THR A 268 7.86 7.33 -19.37
N VAL A 269 8.08 6.36 -18.47
CA VAL A 269 8.87 6.57 -17.23
C VAL A 269 10.28 7.02 -17.56
N ASN A 270 10.95 6.34 -18.51
CA ASN A 270 12.31 6.65 -18.93
C ASN A 270 12.45 8.09 -19.47
N LYS A 271 11.43 8.58 -20.19
CA LYS A 271 11.40 9.95 -20.73
C LYS A 271 11.53 11.02 -19.62
N TYR A 272 10.98 10.76 -18.44
CA TYR A 272 11.04 11.68 -17.30
C TYR A 272 12.27 11.46 -16.40
N GLY A 273 12.99 10.35 -16.59
CA GLY A 273 14.27 10.07 -15.91
C GLY A 273 14.13 9.79 -14.42
N PHE A 274 13.00 9.25 -13.97
CA PHE A 274 12.81 8.81 -12.60
C PHE A 274 13.71 7.61 -12.26
N GLU A 275 14.24 7.62 -11.05
CA GLU A 275 14.82 6.41 -10.46
C GLU A 275 13.73 5.46 -9.99
N GLY A 276 14.00 4.17 -9.96
CA GLY A 276 13.03 3.19 -9.47
C GLY A 276 13.23 1.78 -10.00
N PHE A 277 12.15 1.01 -9.95
CA PHE A 277 12.15 -0.42 -10.22
C PHE A 277 11.22 -0.77 -11.37
N VAL A 278 11.74 -1.58 -12.29
CA VAL A 278 10.96 -2.19 -13.38
C VAL A 278 10.99 -3.69 -13.16
N GLN A 279 9.83 -4.29 -12.88
CA GLN A 279 9.76 -5.72 -12.63
C GLN A 279 10.06 -6.53 -13.89
N SER A 280 10.86 -7.61 -13.73
CA SER A 280 11.03 -8.61 -14.77
C SER A 280 9.73 -9.41 -14.95
N ARG A 281 9.47 -9.93 -16.16
CA ARG A 281 8.24 -10.69 -16.48
C ARG A 281 8.11 -12.03 -15.74
N THR A 282 9.19 -12.55 -15.16
CA THR A 282 9.19 -13.76 -14.33
C THR A 282 8.48 -13.58 -13.00
N SER A 283 8.26 -12.33 -12.55
CA SER A 283 7.60 -11.98 -11.28
C SER A 283 6.08 -12.24 -11.27
N ALA A 284 5.44 -12.59 -12.40
CA ALA A 284 4.00 -12.84 -12.48
C ALA A 284 3.64 -14.29 -12.10
N ALA A 285 4.10 -14.78 -10.96
CA ALA A 285 3.77 -16.10 -10.42
C ALA A 285 2.86 -15.98 -9.19
N LYS A 286 1.97 -16.96 -8.99
CA LYS A 286 1.08 -17.01 -7.79
C LYS A 286 1.86 -17.19 -6.49
N ASP A 287 3.11 -17.62 -6.55
CA ASP A 287 3.98 -17.91 -5.42
C ASP A 287 4.39 -16.65 -4.62
N PHE A 288 4.18 -15.45 -5.18
CA PHE A 288 4.42 -14.16 -4.51
C PHE A 288 3.24 -13.67 -3.66
N ILE A 289 2.10 -14.38 -3.69
CA ILE A 289 0.93 -14.04 -2.86
C ILE A 289 1.05 -14.83 -1.56
N PRO A 290 1.13 -14.17 -0.38
CA PRO A 290 1.20 -14.86 0.90
C PRO A 290 -0.02 -15.77 1.12
N LYS A 291 0.22 -16.95 1.70
CA LYS A 291 -0.88 -17.79 2.21
C LYS A 291 -1.30 -17.25 3.57
N PHE A 292 -2.55 -16.85 3.71
CA PHE A 292 -3.06 -16.20 4.93
C PHE A 292 -3.56 -17.18 6.02
N TYR A 293 -3.37 -18.50 5.86
CA TYR A 293 -3.96 -19.54 6.73
C TYR A 293 -2.96 -20.64 7.15
N ASP A 294 -1.73 -20.28 7.42
CA ASP A 294 -0.80 -21.23 8.02
C ASP A 294 -0.74 -20.96 9.53
N GLU A 295 -1.21 -21.93 10.36
CA GLU A 295 -1.22 -21.84 11.85
C GLU A 295 0.17 -21.56 12.45
N LYS A 296 1.22 -21.68 11.65
CA LYS A 296 2.62 -21.39 12.02
C LYS A 296 2.92 -19.92 12.31
N TYR A 297 2.03 -19.00 11.97
CA TYR A 297 2.30 -17.56 12.00
C TYR A 297 1.43 -16.78 12.99
N TYR A 298 0.80 -17.52 13.92
CA TYR A 298 0.01 -16.96 15.02
C TYR A 298 0.74 -17.02 16.35
#